data_dd78e42e78674997e8534a0d985712e2
#
_entry.id   dd78e42e78674997e8534a0d985712e2
#
_cell.length_a   1.000
_cell.length_b   1.000
_cell.length_c   1.000
_cell.angle_alpha   90.00
_cell.angle_beta   90.00
_cell.angle_gamma   90.00
#
_symmetry.space_group_name_H-M   'P 1'
#
loop_
_entity.id
_entity.type
_entity.pdbx_description
1 polymer ?
#
loop_
_entity_poly.entity_id
_entity_poly.type
_entity_poly.pdbx_seq_one_letter_code
_entity_poly.pdbx_strand_id
1 'polypeptide(L)'
;MEAKYGKLWETNKESDLDKYHELRKIKPLENGLEKYNISCWASGVRSSQTENRKEMKFLDVIRKRLSLRPLLNWTNKDIFYYMEENNLPDHPLFIKGYSSVGDWHSSSPDGIETKGRDTRFGGIKQECGIHTDN
;
A
#
# COMPACT_ATOMS: atom_id res chain seq x y z
N MET A 1 7.17 16.14 -11.32
CA MET A 1 6.95 14.84 -12.01
C MET A 1 6.04 15.02 -13.21
N GLU A 2 4.80 15.48 -13.03
CA GLU A 2 3.80 15.66 -14.11
C GLU A 2 4.28 16.55 -15.26
N ALA A 3 4.95 17.65 -14.96
CA ALA A 3 5.53 18.53 -15.99
C ALA A 3 6.59 17.84 -16.86
N LYS A 4 7.24 16.77 -16.37
CA LYS A 4 8.29 16.04 -17.11
C LYS A 4 7.77 14.78 -17.80
N TYR A 5 6.84 14.09 -17.19
CA TYR A 5 6.42 12.75 -17.61
C TYR A 5 4.93 12.64 -17.94
N GLY A 6 4.17 13.73 -17.77
CA GLY A 6 2.72 13.70 -17.86
C GLY A 6 2.08 12.96 -16.67
N LYS A 7 0.82 12.64 -16.79
CA LYS A 7 0.05 11.90 -15.79
C LYS A 7 0.16 10.40 -16.05
N LEU A 8 1.24 9.80 -15.57
CA LEU A 8 1.55 8.38 -15.78
C LEU A 8 0.43 7.42 -15.31
N TRP A 9 -0.41 7.84 -14.38
CA TRP A 9 -1.53 7.03 -13.88
C TRP A 9 -2.77 7.02 -14.79
N GLU A 10 -2.82 7.86 -15.84
CA GLU A 10 -3.94 7.94 -16.80
C GLU A 10 -3.69 7.10 -18.07
N THR A 11 -2.48 6.54 -18.24
CA THR A 11 -2.10 5.85 -19.48
C THR A 11 -2.61 4.41 -19.57
N ASN A 12 -3.08 3.83 -18.47
CA ASN A 12 -3.47 2.42 -18.35
C ASN A 12 -2.37 1.42 -18.72
N LYS A 13 -1.10 1.86 -18.71
CA LYS A 13 0.07 1.01 -18.95
C LYS A 13 0.75 0.67 -17.64
N GLU A 14 1.00 -0.61 -17.40
CA GLU A 14 1.66 -1.08 -16.18
C GLU A 14 3.06 -0.47 -16.01
N SER A 15 3.85 -0.38 -17.11
CA SER A 15 5.17 0.26 -17.09
C SER A 15 5.15 1.73 -16.65
N ASP A 16 4.09 2.46 -16.99
CA ASP A 16 3.94 3.85 -16.58
C ASP A 16 3.53 3.95 -15.09
N LEU A 17 2.72 2.98 -14.61
CA LEU A 17 2.41 2.84 -13.18
C LEU A 17 3.65 2.44 -12.37
N ASP A 18 4.51 1.57 -12.90
CA ASP A 18 5.79 1.22 -12.26
C ASP A 18 6.66 2.46 -12.09
N LYS A 19 6.82 3.24 -13.15
CA LYS A 19 7.56 4.50 -13.13
C LYS A 19 6.94 5.53 -12.18
N TYR A 20 5.60 5.60 -12.13
CA TYR A 20 4.90 6.43 -11.17
C TYR A 20 5.23 6.01 -9.72
N HIS A 21 5.12 4.70 -9.41
CA HIS A 21 5.43 4.18 -8.08
C HIS A 21 6.90 4.38 -7.70
N GLU A 22 7.81 4.16 -8.63
CA GLU A 22 9.24 4.42 -8.42
C GLU A 22 9.49 5.88 -8.01
N LEU A 23 8.95 6.83 -8.77
CA LEU A 23 9.20 8.26 -8.56
C LEU A 23 8.47 8.85 -7.35
N ARG A 24 7.27 8.36 -7.05
CA ARG A 24 6.39 8.96 -6.04
C ARG A 24 6.38 8.24 -4.70
N LYS A 25 6.80 6.98 -4.68
CA LYS A 25 6.72 6.12 -3.48
C LYS A 25 8.05 5.50 -3.12
N ILE A 26 8.68 4.76 -4.03
CA ILE A 26 9.89 3.98 -3.73
C ILE A 26 11.08 4.90 -3.47
N LYS A 27 11.44 5.75 -4.42
CA LYS A 27 12.57 6.68 -4.25
C LYS A 27 12.44 7.63 -3.06
N PRO A 28 11.28 8.27 -2.82
CA PRO A 28 11.11 9.10 -1.61
C PRO A 28 11.26 8.31 -0.30
N LEU A 29 10.76 7.07 -0.26
CA LEU A 29 10.94 6.20 0.90
C LEU A 29 12.42 5.87 1.11
N GLU A 30 13.13 5.42 0.07
CA GLU A 30 14.55 5.09 0.14
C GLU A 30 15.39 6.26 0.60
N ASN A 31 15.17 7.43 0.01
CA ASN A 31 15.86 8.67 0.41
C ASN A 31 15.58 9.03 1.88
N GLY A 32 14.35 8.81 2.35
CA GLY A 32 13.99 9.03 3.75
C GLY A 32 14.70 8.04 4.68
N LEU A 33 14.65 6.76 4.36
CA LEU A 33 15.31 5.70 5.13
C LEU A 33 16.83 5.92 5.20
N GLU A 34 17.45 6.35 4.11
CA GLU A 34 18.87 6.65 4.05
C GLU A 34 19.22 7.92 4.83
N LYS A 35 18.50 9.02 4.58
CA LYS A 35 18.72 10.31 5.23
C LYS A 35 18.70 10.22 6.76
N TYR A 36 17.80 9.41 7.30
CA TYR A 36 17.65 9.24 8.74
C TYR A 36 18.37 8.01 9.29
N ASN A 37 19.18 7.35 8.48
CA ASN A 37 19.95 6.14 8.85
C ASN A 37 19.07 5.07 9.51
N ILE A 38 17.90 4.81 8.95
CA ILE A 38 16.95 3.85 9.48
C ILE A 38 17.45 2.43 9.21
N SER A 39 17.61 1.63 10.26
CA SER A 39 18.01 0.22 10.17
C SER A 39 16.82 -0.75 10.15
N CYS A 40 15.69 -0.31 10.71
CA CYS A 40 14.45 -1.09 10.76
C CYS A 40 13.24 -0.18 10.54
N TRP A 41 12.25 -0.64 9.79
CA TRP A 41 11.00 0.08 9.59
C TRP A 41 9.81 -0.87 9.71
N ALA A 42 8.69 -0.38 10.22
CA ALA A 42 7.47 -1.16 10.40
C ALA A 42 6.38 -0.75 9.41
N SER A 43 5.54 -1.70 9.04
CA SER A 43 4.40 -1.46 8.16
C SER A 43 3.17 -2.25 8.59
N GLY A 44 1.97 -1.69 8.32
CA GLY A 44 0.68 -2.31 8.60
C GLY A 44 0.20 -3.32 7.54
N VAL A 45 1.13 -3.97 6.84
CA VAL A 45 0.80 -5.00 5.84
C VAL A 45 0.18 -6.21 6.52
N ARG A 46 -0.88 -6.76 5.89
CA ARG A 46 -1.52 -8.01 6.30
C ARG A 46 -1.52 -9.02 5.16
N SER A 47 -1.28 -10.28 5.47
CA SER A 47 -1.21 -11.37 4.49
C SER A 47 -2.51 -11.56 3.71
N SER A 48 -3.64 -11.27 4.33
CA SER A 48 -4.97 -11.40 3.74
C SER A 48 -5.34 -10.34 2.69
N GLN A 49 -4.49 -9.33 2.45
CA GLN A 49 -4.84 -8.19 1.61
C GLN A 49 -4.61 -8.42 0.11
N THR A 50 -3.64 -9.24 -0.28
CA THR A 50 -3.34 -9.63 -1.67
C THR A 50 -2.62 -10.96 -1.70
N GLU A 51 -2.61 -11.64 -2.85
CA GLU A 51 -1.86 -12.89 -3.04
C GLU A 51 -0.35 -12.70 -2.76
N ASN A 52 0.23 -11.62 -3.29
CA ASN A 52 1.65 -11.31 -3.08
C ASN A 52 2.03 -11.15 -1.60
N ARG A 53 1.07 -10.80 -0.73
CA ARG A 53 1.30 -10.61 0.71
C ARG A 53 1.22 -11.88 1.52
N LYS A 54 0.65 -12.95 0.97
CA LYS A 54 0.58 -14.25 1.66
C LYS A 54 1.95 -14.83 1.94
N GLU A 55 2.90 -14.60 1.05
CA GLU A 55 4.28 -15.09 1.16
C GLU A 55 5.20 -14.19 2.00
N MET A 56 4.71 -13.04 2.46
CA MET A 56 5.52 -12.12 3.28
C MET A 56 5.77 -12.68 4.67
N LYS A 57 6.94 -12.38 5.23
CA LYS A 57 7.33 -12.77 6.58
C LYS A 57 7.06 -11.65 7.57
N PHE A 58 6.86 -12.01 8.85
CA PHE A 58 6.72 -11.05 9.95
C PHE A 58 7.93 -10.11 10.05
N LEU A 59 9.13 -10.66 9.93
CA LEU A 59 10.39 -9.93 9.85
C LEU A 59 11.15 -10.39 8.61
N ASP A 60 11.62 -9.46 7.82
CA ASP A 60 12.34 -9.73 6.58
C ASP A 60 13.41 -8.66 6.34
N VAL A 61 14.30 -8.89 5.38
CA VAL A 61 15.26 -7.89 4.92
C VAL A 61 14.80 -7.34 3.57
N ILE A 62 14.42 -6.08 3.54
CA ILE A 62 13.98 -5.36 2.34
C ILE A 62 14.88 -4.14 2.18
N ARG A 63 15.47 -3.94 1.00
CA ARG A 63 16.37 -2.81 0.71
C ARG A 63 17.50 -2.68 1.74
N LYS A 64 18.10 -3.83 2.09
CA LYS A 64 19.21 -3.94 3.07
C LYS A 64 18.84 -3.46 4.49
N ARG A 65 17.56 -3.39 4.84
CA ARG A 65 17.05 -2.98 6.15
C ARG A 65 16.04 -3.98 6.66
N LEU A 66 15.89 -4.07 7.98
CA LEU A 66 14.85 -4.89 8.57
C LEU A 66 13.46 -4.27 8.27
N SER A 67 12.55 -5.08 7.76
CA SER A 67 11.16 -4.75 7.53
C SER A 67 10.29 -5.58 8.47
N LEU A 68 9.63 -4.91 9.43
CA LEU A 68 8.76 -5.52 10.42
C LEU A 68 7.29 -5.33 10.03
N ARG A 69 6.51 -6.41 10.12
CA ARG A 69 5.07 -6.41 9.78
C ARG A 69 4.24 -6.90 10.97
N PRO A 70 4.03 -6.06 12.00
CA PRO A 70 3.37 -6.49 13.25
C PRO A 70 1.95 -7.02 13.04
N LEU A 71 1.26 -6.55 12.01
CA LEU A 71 -0.12 -6.91 11.70
C LEU A 71 -0.25 -8.01 10.66
N LEU A 72 0.86 -8.68 10.26
CA LEU A 72 0.87 -9.60 9.10
C LEU A 72 -0.25 -10.65 9.17
N ASN A 73 -0.46 -11.26 10.33
CA ASN A 73 -1.43 -12.32 10.54
C ASN A 73 -2.80 -11.82 11.04
N TRP A 74 -2.99 -10.50 11.15
CA TRP A 74 -4.26 -9.94 11.61
C TRP A 74 -5.33 -10.03 10.52
N THR A 75 -6.51 -10.50 10.92
CA THR A 75 -7.70 -10.50 10.07
C THR A 75 -8.38 -9.12 10.08
N ASN A 76 -9.36 -8.93 9.20
CA ASN A 76 -10.22 -7.73 9.25
C ASN A 76 -10.97 -7.64 10.58
N LYS A 77 -11.33 -8.80 11.17
CA LYS A 77 -12.02 -8.90 12.45
C LYS A 77 -11.13 -8.43 13.61
N ASP A 78 -9.86 -8.83 13.59
CA ASP A 78 -8.89 -8.40 14.62
C ASP A 78 -8.67 -6.88 14.56
N ILE A 79 -8.54 -6.32 13.36
CA ILE A 79 -8.44 -4.85 13.17
C ILE A 79 -9.68 -4.15 13.69
N PHE A 80 -10.88 -4.65 13.35
CA PHE A 80 -12.14 -4.05 13.79
C PHE A 80 -12.22 -4.00 15.31
N TYR A 81 -12.01 -5.12 16.01
CA TYR A 81 -12.05 -5.13 17.47
C TYR A 81 -10.98 -4.28 18.11
N TYR A 82 -9.77 -4.29 17.58
CA TYR A 82 -8.69 -3.43 18.08
C TYR A 82 -9.04 -1.94 17.96
N MET A 83 -9.62 -1.55 16.84
CA MET A 83 -10.06 -0.16 16.63
C MET A 83 -11.18 0.23 17.61
N GLU A 84 -12.18 -0.62 17.81
CA GLU A 84 -13.28 -0.41 18.77
C GLU A 84 -12.76 -0.31 20.21
N GLU A 85 -11.95 -1.27 20.66
CA GLU A 85 -11.38 -1.29 22.00
C GLU A 85 -10.51 -0.07 22.32
N ASN A 86 -9.83 0.47 21.32
CA ASN A 86 -8.93 1.61 21.49
C ASN A 86 -9.53 2.94 21.02
N ASN A 87 -10.82 2.97 20.67
CA ASN A 87 -11.52 4.16 20.17
C ASN A 87 -10.77 4.85 19.01
N LEU A 88 -10.24 4.05 18.07
CA LEU A 88 -9.52 4.59 16.92
C LEU A 88 -10.50 5.05 15.83
N PRO A 89 -10.24 6.21 15.20
CA PRO A 89 -11.14 6.72 14.17
C PRO A 89 -11.03 5.92 12.87
N ASP A 90 -12.16 5.69 12.23
CA ASP A 90 -12.20 5.20 10.86
C ASP A 90 -11.71 6.26 9.87
N HIS A 91 -11.21 5.79 8.71
CA HIS A 91 -10.90 6.71 7.62
C HIS A 91 -12.20 7.36 7.09
N PRO A 92 -12.25 8.69 6.88
CA PRO A 92 -13.49 9.39 6.47
C PRO A 92 -14.14 8.86 5.18
N LEU A 93 -13.37 8.23 4.29
CA LEU A 93 -13.90 7.62 3.08
C LEU A 93 -14.51 6.23 3.31
N PHE A 94 -14.32 5.62 4.48
CA PHE A 94 -14.90 4.31 4.78
C PHE A 94 -16.42 4.34 4.70
N ILE A 95 -17.07 5.34 5.28
CA ILE A 95 -18.53 5.55 5.20
C ILE A 95 -19.03 5.83 3.79
N LYS A 96 -18.14 6.16 2.85
CA LYS A 96 -18.41 6.37 1.42
C LYS A 96 -18.15 5.12 0.58
N GLY A 97 -17.93 3.97 1.23
CA GLY A 97 -17.73 2.69 0.57
C GLY A 97 -16.31 2.41 0.08
N TYR A 98 -15.30 3.15 0.57
CA TYR A 98 -13.91 2.87 0.22
C TYR A 98 -13.27 1.92 1.23
N SER A 99 -13.12 0.67 0.90
CA SER A 99 -12.40 -0.31 1.75
C SER A 99 -10.88 -0.29 1.57
N SER A 100 -10.38 0.39 0.53
CA SER A 100 -8.96 0.64 0.29
C SER A 100 -8.73 2.06 -0.20
N VAL A 101 -7.91 2.82 0.51
CA VAL A 101 -7.59 4.20 0.17
C VAL A 101 -6.11 4.36 -0.13
N GLY A 102 -5.78 5.09 -1.18
CA GLY A 102 -4.43 5.50 -1.56
C GLY A 102 -4.44 6.90 -2.17
N ASP A 103 -3.73 7.07 -3.29
CA ASP A 103 -3.75 8.35 -4.00
C ASP A 103 -5.16 8.60 -4.56
N TRP A 104 -5.59 9.85 -4.62
CA TRP A 104 -6.96 10.22 -5.03
C TRP A 104 -7.36 9.66 -6.40
N HIS A 105 -6.42 9.65 -7.35
CA HIS A 105 -6.63 9.14 -8.70
C HIS A 105 -6.58 7.60 -8.82
N SER A 106 -6.14 6.89 -7.77
CA SER A 106 -6.02 5.43 -7.76
C SER A 106 -7.02 4.75 -6.83
N SER A 107 -7.88 5.52 -6.17
CA SER A 107 -8.85 5.01 -5.21
C SER A 107 -10.26 5.10 -5.79
N SER A 108 -11.02 4.03 -5.67
CA SER A 108 -12.43 3.97 -6.02
C SER A 108 -13.22 3.31 -4.89
N PRO A 109 -14.50 3.65 -4.71
CA PRO A 109 -15.36 2.91 -3.80
C PRO A 109 -15.51 1.46 -4.26
N ASP A 110 -15.88 0.57 -3.34
CA ASP A 110 -16.16 -0.83 -3.65
C ASP A 110 -17.31 -0.95 -4.65
N GLY A 111 -17.13 -1.81 -5.63
CA GLY A 111 -18.18 -2.22 -6.57
C GLY A 111 -18.86 -3.51 -6.11
N ILE A 112 -19.73 -4.05 -6.96
CA ILE A 112 -20.42 -5.33 -6.70
C ILE A 112 -19.40 -6.47 -6.64
N GLU A 113 -18.45 -6.51 -7.57
CA GLU A 113 -17.46 -7.59 -7.72
C GLU A 113 -16.05 -7.18 -7.27
N THR A 114 -15.73 -5.88 -7.22
CA THR A 114 -14.40 -5.36 -6.88
C THR A 114 -14.39 -4.75 -5.49
N LYS A 115 -13.53 -5.25 -4.60
CA LYS A 115 -13.39 -4.76 -3.22
C LYS A 115 -11.94 -4.65 -2.81
N GLY A 116 -11.70 -3.85 -1.78
CA GLY A 116 -10.37 -3.72 -1.20
C GLY A 116 -9.34 -3.23 -2.20
N ARG A 117 -8.24 -3.94 -2.33
CA ARG A 117 -7.14 -3.53 -3.21
C ARG A 117 -7.41 -3.77 -4.70
N ASP A 118 -8.44 -4.54 -5.04
CA ASP A 118 -8.85 -4.72 -6.44
C ASP A 118 -9.44 -3.44 -7.04
N THR A 119 -9.87 -2.49 -6.21
CA THR A 119 -10.33 -1.17 -6.67
C THR A 119 -9.20 -0.23 -7.08
N ARG A 120 -7.92 -0.63 -6.81
CA ARG A 120 -6.75 0.24 -7.04
C ARG A 120 -6.37 0.31 -8.51
N PHE A 121 -6.17 1.53 -9.02
CA PHE A 121 -5.84 1.78 -10.45
C PHE A 121 -6.75 1.02 -11.42
N GLY A 122 -8.06 0.94 -11.09
CA GLY A 122 -9.01 0.19 -11.92
C GLY A 122 -8.69 -1.32 -12.02
N GLY A 123 -8.03 -1.90 -11.01
CA GLY A 123 -7.64 -3.30 -10.97
C GLY A 123 -6.30 -3.63 -11.66
N ILE A 124 -5.66 -2.66 -12.33
CA ILE A 124 -4.43 -2.90 -13.08
C ILE A 124 -3.25 -3.25 -12.16
N LYS A 125 -3.16 -2.60 -10.98
CA LYS A 125 -2.03 -2.80 -10.06
C LYS A 125 -2.42 -2.64 -8.60
N GLN A 126 -2.28 -3.71 -7.83
CA GLN A 126 -2.63 -3.73 -6.40
C GLN A 126 -1.47 -3.26 -5.50
N GLU A 127 -0.24 -3.51 -5.91
CA GLU A 127 0.97 -3.24 -5.12
C GLU A 127 1.82 -2.12 -5.71
N CYS A 128 2.39 -1.29 -4.85
CA CYS A 128 3.23 -0.16 -5.25
C CYS A 128 4.74 -0.43 -5.16
N GLY A 129 5.15 -1.66 -4.82
CA GLY A 129 6.56 -2.05 -4.70
C GLY A 129 7.29 -1.57 -3.44
N ILE A 130 6.62 -0.85 -2.52
CA ILE A 130 7.27 -0.38 -1.28
C ILE A 130 7.72 -1.56 -0.39
N HIS A 131 6.95 -2.64 -0.37
CA HIS A 131 7.13 -3.77 0.54
C HIS A 131 7.88 -4.95 -0.07
N THR A 132 8.47 -4.78 -1.24
CA THR A 132 9.24 -5.79 -1.97
C THR A 132 10.62 -5.26 -2.33
N ASP A 133 11.60 -6.15 -2.48
CA ASP A 133 12.85 -5.86 -3.18
C ASP A 133 12.58 -5.93 -4.68
N ASN A 134 12.65 -4.82 -5.37
CA ASN A 134 12.66 -4.76 -6.83
C ASN A 134 14.07 -4.53 -7.32
#